data_ee909a54a06782a1de3ecd51d89f0216
#
_entry.id   ee909a54a06782a1de3ecd51d89f0216
#
_cell.length_a   1.000
_cell.length_b   1.000
_cell.length_c   1.000
_cell.angle_alpha   90.00
_cell.angle_beta   90.00
_cell.angle_gamma   90.00
#
_symmetry.space_group_name_H-M   'P 1'
#
loop_
_entity.id
_entity.type
_entity.pdbx_description
1 polymer ?
#
loop_
_entity_poly.entity_id
_entity_poly.type
_entity_poly.pdbx_seq_one_letter_code
_entity_poly.pdbx_strand_id
1 'polypeptide(L)'
;NELGLKGKVFVVGTGMPNECRTLIKDGSLSYITLWDPAEAGYAMCVLARQILEGKTPQDGMDLGLKSYNKLQVSPENPRLFMGAGWIAINKDNVDNYNF
;
A
#
# COMPACT_ATOMS: atom_id res chain seq x y z
N ASN A 1 -10.88 22.78 8.55
CA ASN A 1 -10.48 24.21 8.49
C ASN A 1 -11.25 25.10 9.46
N GLU A 2 -12.40 24.69 9.98
CA GLU A 2 -13.22 25.48 10.90
C GLU A 2 -12.49 25.94 12.16
N LEU A 3 -11.54 25.15 12.65
CA LEU A 3 -10.75 25.44 13.85
C LEU A 3 -9.43 26.19 13.57
N GLY A 4 -9.13 26.56 12.32
CA GLY A 4 -7.90 27.26 11.96
C GLY A 4 -6.61 26.48 12.25
N LEU A 5 -6.67 25.13 12.23
CA LEU A 5 -5.56 24.23 12.57
C LEU A 5 -4.73 23.80 11.35
N LYS A 6 -5.09 24.24 10.16
CA LYS A 6 -4.36 23.94 8.93
C LYS A 6 -2.90 24.41 9.04
N GLY A 7 -1.97 23.51 8.79
CA GLY A 7 -0.52 23.75 8.93
C GLY A 7 0.01 23.73 10.38
N LYS A 8 -0.86 23.56 11.37
CA LYS A 8 -0.49 23.40 12.79
C LYS A 8 -0.63 21.96 13.28
N VAL A 9 -1.50 21.20 12.63
CA VAL A 9 -1.75 19.78 12.92
C VAL A 9 -1.47 18.98 11.65
N PHE A 10 -0.67 17.92 11.78
CA PHE A 10 -0.42 16.97 10.71
C PHE A 10 -1.53 15.91 10.71
N VAL A 11 -2.23 15.82 9.59
CA VAL A 11 -3.26 14.80 9.38
C VAL A 11 -2.72 13.75 8.41
N VAL A 12 -2.76 12.48 8.82
CA VAL A 12 -2.32 11.34 8.03
C VAL A 12 -3.39 10.25 8.06
N GLY A 13 -3.44 9.42 7.04
CA GLY A 13 -4.44 8.35 6.99
C GLY A 13 -4.25 7.43 5.79
N THR A 14 -5.22 6.56 5.58
CA THR A 14 -5.33 5.72 4.39
C THR A 14 -6.45 6.26 3.51
N GLY A 15 -6.21 6.36 2.21
CA GLY A 15 -7.21 6.86 1.26
C GLY A 15 -6.74 6.73 -0.18
N MET A 16 -7.69 6.92 -1.12
CA MET A 16 -7.39 6.86 -2.55
C MET A 16 -6.81 8.21 -3.03
N PRO A 17 -5.78 8.19 -3.89
CA PRO A 17 -5.15 9.42 -4.37
C PRO A 17 -6.11 10.38 -5.04
N ASN A 18 -7.01 9.87 -5.88
CA ASN A 18 -7.98 10.70 -6.60
C ASN A 18 -8.94 11.45 -5.66
N GLU A 19 -9.37 10.82 -4.57
CA GLU A 19 -10.26 11.42 -3.58
C GLU A 19 -9.53 12.42 -2.66
N CYS A 20 -8.28 12.10 -2.30
CA CYS A 20 -7.50 12.88 -1.34
C CYS A 20 -6.66 13.99 -1.97
N ARG A 21 -6.51 14.02 -3.30
CA ARG A 21 -5.60 14.93 -4.02
C ARG A 21 -5.80 16.40 -3.65
N THR A 22 -7.02 16.87 -3.65
CA THR A 22 -7.33 18.26 -3.32
C THR A 22 -6.93 18.60 -1.89
N LEU A 23 -7.22 17.70 -0.93
CA LEU A 23 -6.89 17.90 0.49
C LEU A 23 -5.38 17.85 0.75
N ILE A 24 -4.65 17.03 -0.01
CA ILE A 24 -3.19 16.97 0.06
C ILE A 24 -2.57 18.24 -0.53
N LYS A 25 -3.05 18.68 -1.69
CA LYS A 25 -2.54 19.88 -2.37
C LYS A 25 -2.81 21.16 -1.59
N ASP A 26 -3.95 21.25 -0.95
CA ASP A 26 -4.31 22.42 -0.15
C ASP A 26 -3.68 22.38 1.27
N GLY A 27 -3.06 21.29 1.67
CA GLY A 27 -2.38 21.12 2.96
C GLY A 27 -3.31 20.78 4.13
N SER A 28 -4.58 20.43 3.88
CA SER A 28 -5.50 19.91 4.90
C SER A 28 -5.14 18.50 5.32
N LEU A 29 -4.54 17.74 4.41
CA LEU A 29 -4.03 16.39 4.63
C LEU A 29 -2.53 16.36 4.32
N SER A 30 -1.71 15.88 5.25
CA SER A 30 -0.25 15.91 5.11
C SER A 30 0.24 14.82 4.16
N TYR A 31 -0.23 13.59 4.34
CA TYR A 31 -0.04 12.48 3.41
C TYR A 31 -1.02 11.35 3.68
N ILE A 32 -1.15 10.46 2.71
CA ILE A 32 -1.87 9.20 2.83
C ILE A 32 -0.93 8.03 2.59
N THR A 33 -1.29 6.89 3.15
CA THR A 33 -0.63 5.62 2.87
C THR A 33 -1.65 4.63 2.33
N LEU A 34 -1.24 3.86 1.34
CA LEU A 34 -2.01 2.75 0.79
C LEU A 34 -1.07 1.79 0.06
N TRP A 35 -1.62 0.76 -0.53
CA TRP A 35 -0.94 -0.12 -1.48
C TRP A 35 -1.59 0.02 -2.86
N ASP A 36 -0.89 -0.36 -3.92
CA ASP A 36 -1.47 -0.45 -5.25
C ASP A 36 -2.43 -1.66 -5.31
N PRO A 37 -3.74 -1.44 -5.49
CA PRO A 37 -4.73 -2.53 -5.52
C PRO A 37 -4.50 -3.51 -6.69
N ALA A 38 -4.03 -3.01 -7.82
CA ALA A 38 -3.76 -3.84 -9.00
C ALA A 38 -2.55 -4.76 -8.74
N GLU A 39 -1.46 -4.23 -8.19
CA GLU A 39 -0.28 -5.03 -7.82
C GLU A 39 -0.63 -6.07 -6.75
N ALA A 40 -1.43 -5.70 -5.74
CA ALA A 40 -1.88 -6.62 -4.70
C ALA A 40 -2.74 -7.75 -5.27
N GLY A 41 -3.71 -7.44 -6.14
CA GLY A 41 -4.54 -8.44 -6.81
C GLY A 41 -3.72 -9.39 -7.68
N TYR A 42 -2.76 -8.88 -8.43
CA TYR A 42 -1.87 -9.69 -9.22
C TYR A 42 -0.99 -10.61 -8.36
N ALA A 43 -0.46 -10.10 -7.24
CA ALA A 43 0.32 -10.89 -6.28
C ALA A 43 -0.49 -12.08 -5.74
N MET A 44 -1.76 -11.86 -5.39
CA MET A 44 -2.65 -12.94 -4.95
C MET A 44 -2.84 -14.01 -6.03
N CYS A 45 -3.02 -13.63 -7.29
CA CYS A 45 -3.14 -14.56 -8.40
C CYS A 45 -1.86 -15.37 -8.63
N VAL A 46 -0.69 -14.72 -8.55
CA VAL A 46 0.62 -15.39 -8.68
C VAL A 46 0.82 -16.39 -7.54
N LEU A 47 0.52 -16.00 -6.30
CA LEU A 47 0.62 -16.88 -5.15
C LEU A 47 -0.30 -18.11 -5.29
N ALA A 48 -1.58 -17.88 -5.65
CA ALA A 48 -2.54 -18.95 -5.89
C ALA A 48 -2.06 -19.94 -6.96
N ARG A 49 -1.54 -19.43 -8.10
CA ARG A 49 -0.96 -20.26 -9.15
C ARG A 49 0.20 -21.10 -8.63
N GLN A 50 1.12 -20.50 -7.89
CA GLN A 50 2.27 -21.23 -7.35
C GLN A 50 1.86 -22.34 -6.38
N ILE A 51 0.83 -22.12 -5.57
CA ILE A 51 0.24 -23.15 -4.69
C ILE A 51 -0.35 -24.30 -5.54
N LEU A 52 -1.09 -23.99 -6.60
CA LEU A 52 -1.65 -25.00 -7.51
C LEU A 52 -0.56 -25.80 -8.24
N GLU A 53 0.60 -25.19 -8.49
CA GLU A 53 1.80 -25.84 -9.04
C GLU A 53 2.54 -26.70 -7.99
N GLY A 54 2.03 -26.82 -6.77
CA GLY A 54 2.60 -27.63 -5.70
C GLY A 54 3.67 -26.92 -4.86
N LYS A 55 3.88 -25.61 -5.03
CA LYS A 55 4.81 -24.85 -4.18
C LYS A 55 4.16 -24.54 -2.84
N THR A 56 4.90 -24.72 -1.77
CA THR A 56 4.47 -24.34 -0.43
C THR A 56 4.90 -22.88 -0.16
N PRO A 57 3.96 -21.97 0.18
CA PRO A 57 4.32 -20.64 0.59
C PRO A 57 5.22 -20.63 1.82
N GLN A 58 6.28 -19.83 1.79
CA GLN A 58 7.27 -19.75 2.87
C GLN A 58 7.83 -18.34 3.01
N ASP A 59 8.46 -18.06 4.13
CA ASP A 59 9.15 -16.80 4.38
C ASP A 59 10.22 -16.53 3.31
N GLY A 60 10.29 -15.28 2.88
CA GLY A 60 11.21 -14.86 1.82
C GLY A 60 10.78 -15.20 0.40
N MET A 61 9.60 -15.81 0.19
CA MET A 61 9.10 -16.18 -1.15
C MET A 61 8.97 -14.97 -2.06
N ASP A 62 9.49 -15.09 -3.29
CA ASP A 62 9.41 -14.06 -4.32
C ASP A 62 8.25 -14.36 -5.29
N LEU A 63 7.35 -13.42 -5.44
CA LEU A 63 6.24 -13.48 -6.39
C LEU A 63 6.56 -12.81 -7.75
N GLY A 64 7.79 -12.33 -7.94
CA GLY A 64 8.20 -11.64 -9.17
C GLY A 64 7.65 -10.22 -9.31
N LEU A 65 7.19 -9.61 -8.22
CA LEU A 65 6.66 -8.24 -8.17
C LEU A 65 7.50 -7.39 -7.22
N LYS A 66 7.71 -6.12 -7.55
CA LYS A 66 8.58 -5.22 -6.78
C LYS A 66 8.22 -5.18 -5.29
N SER A 67 6.94 -5.06 -4.96
CA SER A 67 6.45 -4.95 -3.59
C SER A 67 6.21 -6.32 -2.92
N TYR A 68 6.33 -7.41 -3.67
CA TYR A 68 6.06 -8.78 -3.22
C TYR A 68 7.18 -9.75 -3.61
N ASN A 69 8.40 -9.23 -3.73
CA ASN A 69 9.60 -10.02 -4.05
C ASN A 69 10.24 -10.70 -2.82
N LYS A 70 9.73 -10.42 -1.64
CA LYS A 70 10.16 -11.02 -0.38
C LYS A 70 9.01 -11.02 0.62
N LEU A 71 8.15 -12.01 0.51
CA LEU A 71 7.05 -12.18 1.46
C LEU A 71 7.58 -12.45 2.87
N GLN A 72 6.91 -11.87 3.85
CA GLN A 72 7.17 -12.13 5.27
C GLN A 72 6.03 -12.93 5.86
N VAL A 73 6.34 -14.03 6.53
CA VAL A 73 5.36 -14.81 7.28
C VAL A 73 5.10 -14.13 8.63
N SER A 74 3.83 -14.00 9.01
CA SER A 74 3.48 -13.50 10.34
C SER A 74 3.99 -14.46 11.41
N PRO A 75 4.67 -13.95 12.46
CA PRO A 75 5.10 -14.79 13.59
C PRO A 75 3.93 -15.45 14.34
N GLU A 76 2.77 -14.79 14.30
CA GLU A 76 1.57 -15.24 15.03
C GLU A 76 0.69 -16.19 14.20
N ASN A 77 0.81 -16.12 12.87
CA ASN A 77 -0.02 -16.92 11.98
C ASN A 77 0.78 -17.36 10.73
N PRO A 78 1.16 -18.64 10.63
CA PRO A 78 1.95 -19.16 9.51
C PRO A 78 1.21 -19.18 8.17
N ARG A 79 -0.09 -18.85 8.15
CA ARG A 79 -0.90 -18.73 6.93
C ARG A 79 -1.06 -17.27 6.48
N LEU A 80 -0.53 -16.32 7.23
CA LEU A 80 -0.57 -14.91 6.90
C LEU A 80 0.77 -14.45 6.33
N PHE A 81 0.75 -14.02 5.09
CA PHE A 81 1.91 -13.49 4.36
C PHE A 81 1.74 -11.99 4.12
N MET A 82 2.79 -11.24 4.37
CA MET A 82 2.83 -9.79 4.21
C MET A 82 3.81 -9.41 3.10
N GLY A 83 3.39 -8.50 2.23
CA GLY A 83 4.25 -7.84 1.25
C GLY A 83 4.69 -6.46 1.73
N ALA A 84 5.63 -5.83 1.02
CA ALA A 84 6.15 -4.49 1.31
C ALA A 84 5.54 -3.43 0.39
N GLY A 85 4.25 -3.58 0.04
CA GLY A 85 3.55 -2.78 -0.95
C GLY A 85 3.05 -1.41 -0.51
N TRP A 86 3.42 -0.92 0.68
CA TRP A 86 2.99 0.39 1.16
C TRP A 86 3.59 1.54 0.36
N ILE A 87 2.73 2.45 -0.07
CA ILE A 87 3.09 3.68 -0.78
C ILE A 87 2.72 4.86 0.12
N ALA A 88 3.65 5.79 0.32
CA ALA A 88 3.38 7.07 0.98
C ALA A 88 3.16 8.14 -0.11
N ILE A 89 1.99 8.76 -0.10
CA ILE A 89 1.58 9.78 -1.06
C ILE A 89 1.43 11.11 -0.34
N ASN A 90 2.13 12.10 -0.82
CA ASN A 90 2.17 13.46 -0.30
C ASN A 90 2.00 14.50 -1.45
N LYS A 91 2.19 15.77 -1.15
CA LYS A 91 2.04 16.86 -2.11
C LYS A 91 2.98 16.73 -3.33
N ASP A 92 4.16 16.14 -3.14
CA ASP A 92 5.20 16.09 -4.18
C ASP A 92 4.94 14.99 -5.21
N ASN A 93 4.18 13.95 -4.83
CA ASN A 93 3.99 12.77 -5.67
C ASN A 93 2.54 12.37 -5.94
N VAL A 94 1.55 13.06 -5.36
CA VAL A 94 0.13 12.70 -5.52
C VAL A 94 -0.36 12.69 -6.97
N ASP A 95 0.25 13.50 -7.83
CA ASP A 95 -0.11 13.57 -9.25
C ASP A 95 0.41 12.37 -10.07
N ASN A 96 1.31 11.57 -9.51
CA ASN A 96 1.81 10.35 -10.16
C ASN A 96 0.86 9.15 -10.00
N TYR A 97 -0.20 9.28 -9.20
CA TYR A 97 -1.14 8.21 -8.88
C TYR A 97 -2.56 8.60 -9.33
N ASN A 98 -3.13 7.81 -10.23
CA ASN A 98 -4.43 8.07 -10.86
C ASN A 98 -5.47 6.95 -10.58
N PHE A 99 -5.48 6.46 -9.38
CA PHE A 99 -6.44 5.46 -8.92
C PHE A 99 -7.07 5.85 -7.59
#